data_f1023ad89e83ca7fa100352748396cf4
#
_entry.id   f1023ad89e83ca7fa100352748396cf4
#
_cell.length_a   1.000
_cell.length_b   1.000
_cell.length_c   1.000
_cell.angle_alpha   90.00
_cell.angle_beta   90.00
_cell.angle_gamma   90.00
#
_symmetry.space_group_name_H-M   'P 1'
#
loop_
_entity.id
_entity.type
_entity.pdbx_description
1 polymer ?
#
loop_
_entity_poly.entity_id
_entity_poly.type
_entity_poly.pdbx_seq_one_letter_code
_entity_poly.pdbx_strand_id
1 'polypeptide(L)'
;PHLYAGYGGGAKIIQPGVCGEKTTAYTHILAAMEDPMKLLGDPDNVVRKEMEEVADVVGLDFIVNVVFNGRGEVVKVVAGDMRKAFREGVKVAETIYRREIPELADIVVVNTYPALIDYWQAIKGFVHSQLGVREGGTVILYTDCPDRISPIHGKTFEKYRHANIEELNKVIKEGVEEDLVGLATVYVHTKYIHRVECICVSEGLTPEDKEVLRFKHANTLLDALDMALAKHGRNAKIGIIHHGGEVYPALRKL
;
A
#
# COMPACT_ATOMS: atom_id res chain seq x y z
N PRO A 1 -0.27 -2.06 9.87
CA PRO A 1 -1.30 -1.43 9.03
C PRO A 1 -1.48 -2.14 7.70
N HIS A 2 -2.59 -1.86 7.01
CA HIS A 2 -2.89 -2.42 5.70
C HIS A 2 -3.67 -1.39 4.87
N LEU A 3 -3.23 -1.16 3.63
CA LEU A 3 -3.73 -0.07 2.80
C LEU A 3 -5.23 -0.18 2.44
N TYR A 4 -5.85 -1.36 2.54
CA TYR A 4 -7.28 -1.54 2.28
C TYR A 4 -8.08 -1.77 3.57
N ALA A 5 -7.63 -2.71 4.40
CA ALA A 5 -8.36 -3.15 5.59
C ALA A 5 -8.01 -2.34 6.87
N GLY A 6 -7.27 -1.24 6.75
CA GLY A 6 -6.74 -0.47 7.88
C GLY A 6 -5.58 -1.17 8.58
N TYR A 7 -5.82 -2.38 9.07
CA TYR A 7 -4.83 -3.26 9.68
C TYR A 7 -5.02 -4.71 9.24
N GLY A 8 -3.99 -5.54 9.39
CA GLY A 8 -4.06 -6.99 9.23
C GLY A 8 -4.81 -7.65 10.41
N GLY A 9 -5.03 -8.96 10.32
CA GLY A 9 -5.69 -9.74 11.37
C GLY A 9 -7.20 -9.57 11.44
N GLY A 10 -7.83 -10.11 12.51
CA GLY A 10 -9.27 -10.11 12.67
C GLY A 10 -9.97 -10.90 11.58
N ALA A 11 -11.09 -10.38 11.10
CA ALA A 11 -11.90 -10.95 10.01
C ALA A 11 -11.11 -11.16 8.70
N LYS A 12 -9.95 -10.49 8.55
CA LYS A 12 -9.10 -10.63 7.36
C LYS A 12 -8.56 -12.05 7.15
N ILE A 13 -8.55 -12.89 8.17
CA ILE A 13 -8.20 -14.32 8.02
C ILE A 13 -9.24 -15.07 7.17
N ILE A 14 -10.49 -14.64 7.22
CA ILE A 14 -11.56 -15.20 6.39
C ILE A 14 -11.56 -14.51 5.03
N GLN A 15 -11.71 -13.20 5.00
CA GLN A 15 -11.79 -12.42 3.77
C GLN A 15 -10.63 -11.40 3.73
N PRO A 16 -9.66 -11.54 2.82
CA PRO A 16 -9.59 -12.51 1.70
C PRO A 16 -8.94 -13.85 2.05
N GLY A 17 -8.49 -14.09 3.29
CA GLY A 17 -7.57 -15.15 3.69
C GLY A 17 -7.91 -16.55 3.18
N VAL A 18 -9.19 -16.96 3.19
CA VAL A 18 -9.67 -18.27 2.71
C VAL A 18 -10.81 -18.16 1.70
N CYS A 19 -11.13 -16.95 1.25
CA CYS A 19 -12.15 -16.72 0.24
C CYS A 19 -11.65 -17.01 -1.17
N GLY A 20 -12.57 -17.36 -2.06
CA GLY A 20 -12.30 -17.49 -3.48
C GLY A 20 -12.00 -16.13 -4.14
N GLU A 21 -11.44 -16.20 -5.35
CA GLU A 21 -10.96 -15.05 -6.12
C GLU A 21 -12.03 -13.95 -6.29
N LYS A 22 -13.28 -14.32 -6.60
CA LYS A 22 -14.35 -13.33 -6.82
C LYS A 22 -14.65 -12.49 -5.58
N THR A 23 -14.69 -13.12 -4.40
CA THR A 23 -14.90 -12.41 -3.13
C THR A 23 -13.70 -11.54 -2.79
N THR A 24 -12.49 -12.03 -3.05
CA THR A 24 -11.25 -11.27 -2.90
C THR A 24 -11.25 -10.05 -3.83
N ALA A 25 -11.56 -10.24 -5.10
CA ALA A 25 -11.63 -9.18 -6.10
C ALA A 25 -12.63 -8.09 -5.71
N TYR A 26 -13.82 -8.46 -5.23
CA TYR A 26 -14.83 -7.51 -4.78
C TYR A 26 -14.30 -6.53 -3.75
N THR A 27 -13.67 -7.02 -2.68
CA THR A 27 -13.14 -6.12 -1.63
C THR A 27 -11.92 -5.33 -2.09
N HIS A 28 -11.11 -5.86 -3.01
CA HIS A 28 -10.00 -5.11 -3.60
C HIS A 28 -10.50 -3.97 -4.50
N ILE A 29 -11.52 -4.20 -5.32
CA ILE A 29 -12.17 -3.16 -6.12
C ILE A 29 -12.83 -2.12 -5.22
N LEU A 30 -13.58 -2.53 -4.19
CA LEU A 30 -14.16 -1.60 -3.21
C LEU A 30 -13.09 -0.71 -2.60
N ALA A 31 -11.98 -1.29 -2.14
CA ALA A 31 -10.87 -0.54 -1.57
C ALA A 31 -10.20 0.40 -2.58
N ALA A 32 -10.07 0.00 -3.84
CA ALA A 32 -9.47 0.81 -4.89
C ALA A 32 -10.34 2.02 -5.26
N MET A 33 -11.65 1.84 -5.28
CA MET A 33 -12.61 2.92 -5.57
C MET A 33 -12.70 3.95 -4.44
N GLU A 34 -12.50 3.51 -3.19
CA GLU A 34 -12.33 4.40 -2.04
C GLU A 34 -10.99 5.16 -2.11
N ASP A 35 -10.64 5.87 -1.06
CA ASP A 35 -9.33 6.52 -0.94
C ASP A 35 -8.41 5.69 -0.02
N PRO A 36 -7.45 4.91 -0.56
CA PRO A 36 -6.55 4.10 0.27
C PRO A 36 -5.80 4.87 1.36
N MET A 37 -5.55 6.18 1.17
CA MET A 37 -4.95 7.00 2.23
C MET A 37 -5.91 7.23 3.41
N LYS A 38 -7.22 7.15 3.20
CA LYS A 38 -8.22 7.21 4.28
C LYS A 38 -8.49 5.83 4.90
N LEU A 39 -8.33 4.76 4.13
CA LEU A 39 -8.50 3.40 4.62
C LEU A 39 -7.33 2.96 5.49
N LEU A 40 -6.10 3.36 5.13
CA LEU A 40 -4.88 2.99 5.83
C LEU A 40 -4.90 3.49 7.28
N GLY A 41 -4.75 2.54 8.23
CA GLY A 41 -4.74 2.85 9.66
C GLY A 41 -6.12 3.09 10.28
N ASP A 42 -7.22 3.01 9.50
CA ASP A 42 -8.58 3.06 10.03
C ASP A 42 -9.14 1.64 10.25
N PRO A 43 -9.34 1.20 11.52
CA PRO A 43 -9.88 -0.13 11.83
C PRO A 43 -11.38 -0.26 11.59
N ASP A 44 -12.08 0.84 11.28
CA ASP A 44 -13.53 0.90 11.13
C ASP A 44 -13.96 1.30 9.71
N ASN A 45 -13.03 1.25 8.75
CA ASN A 45 -13.30 1.59 7.36
C ASN A 45 -14.29 0.63 6.68
N VAL A 46 -14.86 1.06 5.55
CA VAL A 46 -15.89 0.31 4.82
C VAL A 46 -15.42 -1.09 4.40
N VAL A 47 -14.18 -1.23 3.95
CA VAL A 47 -13.63 -2.53 3.54
C VAL A 47 -13.49 -3.49 4.73
N ARG A 48 -13.09 -2.96 5.89
CA ARG A 48 -13.05 -3.74 7.14
C ARG A 48 -14.43 -4.24 7.54
N LYS A 49 -15.45 -3.40 7.41
CA LYS A 49 -16.83 -3.78 7.71
C LYS A 49 -17.31 -4.92 6.82
N GLU A 50 -17.07 -4.83 5.51
CA GLU A 50 -17.37 -5.93 4.57
C GLU A 50 -16.67 -7.24 4.97
N MET A 51 -15.39 -7.17 5.35
CA MET A 51 -14.66 -8.36 5.82
C MET A 51 -15.27 -8.96 7.09
N GLU A 52 -15.73 -8.10 8.01
CA GLU A 52 -16.40 -8.54 9.25
C GLU A 52 -17.76 -9.17 8.97
N GLU A 53 -18.53 -8.66 8.00
CA GLU A 53 -19.81 -9.26 7.57
C GLU A 53 -19.61 -10.65 6.94
N VAL A 54 -18.58 -10.82 6.09
CA VAL A 54 -18.23 -12.14 5.55
C VAL A 54 -17.83 -13.12 6.65
N ALA A 55 -17.08 -12.63 7.64
CA ALA A 55 -16.66 -13.46 8.79
C ALA A 55 -17.85 -13.86 9.68
N ASP A 56 -18.87 -13.00 9.84
CA ASP A 56 -20.13 -13.34 10.51
C ASP A 56 -20.89 -14.45 9.80
N VAL A 57 -20.99 -14.40 8.47
CA VAL A 57 -21.67 -15.44 7.65
C VAL A 57 -20.99 -16.80 7.83
N VAL A 58 -19.66 -16.82 7.94
CA VAL A 58 -18.88 -18.05 8.16
C VAL A 58 -18.96 -18.53 9.62
N GLY A 59 -19.30 -17.64 10.56
CA GLY A 59 -19.35 -17.96 11.98
C GLY A 59 -17.98 -17.96 12.65
N LEU A 60 -17.19 -16.90 12.46
CA LEU A 60 -15.91 -16.73 13.13
C LEU A 60 -16.10 -16.32 14.59
N ASP A 61 -16.06 -17.30 15.49
CA ASP A 61 -16.35 -17.10 16.92
C ASP A 61 -15.18 -16.46 17.68
N PHE A 62 -13.93 -16.78 17.31
CA PHE A 62 -12.77 -16.47 18.12
C PHE A 62 -11.52 -16.24 17.28
N ILE A 63 -10.72 -15.23 17.64
CA ILE A 63 -9.43 -14.96 17.04
C ILE A 63 -8.32 -14.93 18.09
N VAL A 64 -7.11 -15.27 17.66
CA VAL A 64 -5.85 -14.96 18.33
C VAL A 64 -4.99 -14.16 17.38
N ASN A 65 -4.67 -12.92 17.72
CA ASN A 65 -3.80 -12.06 16.92
C ASN A 65 -2.59 -11.62 17.72
N VAL A 66 -1.49 -11.40 17.00
CA VAL A 66 -0.24 -10.88 17.56
C VAL A 66 0.10 -9.52 16.93
N VAL A 67 0.75 -8.67 17.72
CA VAL A 67 1.33 -7.42 17.24
C VAL A 67 2.84 -7.56 17.35
N PHE A 68 3.54 -7.32 16.24
CA PHE A 68 4.99 -7.35 16.17
C PHE A 68 5.59 -5.95 16.22
N ASN A 69 6.85 -5.84 16.65
CA ASN A 69 7.66 -4.64 16.43
C ASN A 69 8.47 -4.78 15.11
N GLY A 70 9.23 -3.74 14.75
CA GLY A 70 10.05 -3.72 13.54
C GLY A 70 11.21 -4.74 13.51
N ARG A 71 11.42 -5.50 14.60
CA ARG A 71 12.39 -6.61 14.67
C ARG A 71 11.71 -7.99 14.61
N GLY A 72 10.39 -8.03 14.39
CA GLY A 72 9.63 -9.27 14.37
C GLY A 72 9.37 -9.88 15.76
N GLU A 73 9.63 -9.15 16.85
CA GLU A 73 9.36 -9.61 18.22
C GLU A 73 7.88 -9.37 18.56
N VAL A 74 7.25 -10.33 19.24
CA VAL A 74 5.87 -10.21 19.71
C VAL A 74 5.79 -9.20 20.85
N VAL A 75 5.06 -8.12 20.64
CA VAL A 75 4.82 -7.06 21.62
C VAL A 75 3.52 -7.28 22.37
N LYS A 76 2.49 -7.77 21.70
CA LYS A 76 1.17 -8.01 22.27
C LYS A 76 0.51 -9.21 21.63
N VAL A 77 -0.16 -10.00 22.44
CA VAL A 77 -1.13 -11.01 22.01
C VAL A 77 -2.51 -10.55 22.45
N VAL A 78 -3.49 -10.63 21.56
CA VAL A 78 -4.91 -10.38 21.84
C VAL A 78 -5.73 -11.58 21.38
N ALA A 79 -6.76 -11.93 22.14
CA ALA A 79 -7.61 -13.07 21.84
C ALA A 79 -9.05 -12.80 22.29
N GLY A 80 -10.02 -13.35 21.58
CA GLY A 80 -11.45 -13.20 21.89
C GLY A 80 -12.30 -12.96 20.66
N ASP A 81 -13.41 -12.26 20.85
CA ASP A 81 -14.32 -11.82 19.79
C ASP A 81 -13.55 -11.11 18.66
N MET A 82 -13.86 -11.45 17.40
CA MET A 82 -13.08 -10.99 16.25
C MET A 82 -13.00 -9.46 16.12
N ARG A 83 -14.03 -8.72 16.53
CA ARG A 83 -14.05 -7.26 16.47
C ARG A 83 -13.35 -6.62 17.67
N LYS A 84 -13.67 -7.09 18.86
CA LYS A 84 -13.13 -6.50 20.10
C LYS A 84 -11.64 -6.78 20.25
N ALA A 85 -11.23 -8.04 20.11
CA ALA A 85 -9.82 -8.42 20.21
C ALA A 85 -8.98 -7.76 19.10
N PHE A 86 -9.50 -7.67 17.86
CA PHE A 86 -8.83 -6.97 16.78
C PHE A 86 -8.57 -5.50 17.14
N ARG A 87 -9.58 -4.76 17.60
CA ARG A 87 -9.43 -3.33 17.95
C ARG A 87 -8.50 -3.10 19.13
N GLU A 88 -8.45 -4.03 20.10
CA GLU A 88 -7.43 -3.98 21.16
C GLU A 88 -6.01 -4.16 20.62
N GLY A 89 -5.82 -5.04 19.64
CA GLY A 89 -4.54 -5.18 18.93
C GLY A 89 -4.15 -3.92 18.13
N VAL A 90 -5.12 -3.28 17.49
CA VAL A 90 -4.92 -2.04 16.73
C VAL A 90 -4.38 -0.92 17.60
N LYS A 91 -4.90 -0.72 18.83
CA LYS A 91 -4.41 0.30 19.77
C LYS A 91 -2.90 0.19 20.01
N VAL A 92 -2.39 -1.03 20.12
CA VAL A 92 -0.95 -1.28 20.28
C VAL A 92 -0.20 -1.12 18.95
N ALA A 93 -0.75 -1.66 17.85
CA ALA A 93 -0.13 -1.55 16.52
C ALA A 93 0.04 -0.09 16.09
N GLU A 94 -0.93 0.77 16.39
CA GLU A 94 -0.87 2.20 16.08
C GLU A 94 0.34 2.89 16.75
N THR A 95 0.67 2.54 17.99
CA THR A 95 1.85 3.10 18.69
C THR A 95 3.17 2.70 18.03
N ILE A 96 3.18 1.59 17.28
CA ILE A 96 4.37 1.05 16.64
C ILE A 96 4.50 1.54 15.18
N TYR A 97 3.41 1.52 14.42
CA TYR A 97 3.45 1.70 12.97
C TYR A 97 3.03 3.08 12.49
N ARG A 98 2.21 3.83 13.26
CA ARG A 98 1.88 5.22 12.99
C ARG A 98 3.01 6.12 13.47
N ARG A 99 3.57 6.96 12.58
CA ARG A 99 4.64 7.89 12.93
C ARG A 99 4.22 9.32 12.64
N GLU A 100 4.19 10.12 13.69
CA GLU A 100 3.87 11.54 13.54
C GLU A 100 5.01 12.29 12.85
N ILE A 101 4.64 13.08 11.86
CA ILE A 101 5.54 13.99 11.15
C ILE A 101 5.07 15.43 11.36
N PRO A 102 5.99 16.41 11.45
CA PRO A 102 5.63 17.80 11.67
C PRO A 102 4.98 18.46 10.45
N GLU A 103 5.39 18.05 9.25
CA GLU A 103 4.97 18.61 7.97
C GLU A 103 5.21 17.63 6.82
N LEU A 104 4.63 17.91 5.66
CA LEU A 104 4.89 17.14 4.45
C LEU A 104 6.25 17.50 3.85
N ALA A 105 6.95 16.50 3.31
CA ALA A 105 8.23 16.68 2.66
C ALA A 105 8.07 16.99 1.16
N ASP A 106 9.10 17.62 0.56
CA ASP A 106 9.23 17.79 -0.90
C ASP A 106 9.62 16.47 -1.56
N ILE A 107 10.49 15.72 -0.88
CA ILE A 107 11.02 14.43 -1.33
C ILE A 107 10.83 13.41 -0.21
N VAL A 108 10.28 12.23 -0.53
CA VAL A 108 10.24 11.10 0.41
C VAL A 108 11.03 9.94 -0.16
N VAL A 109 12.05 9.51 0.57
CA VAL A 109 12.77 8.26 0.29
C VAL A 109 12.11 7.15 1.08
N VAL A 110 11.60 6.12 0.40
CA VAL A 110 10.93 5.00 1.03
C VAL A 110 11.58 3.68 0.65
N ASN A 111 12.04 2.91 1.65
CA ASN A 111 12.36 1.49 1.48
C ASN A 111 11.09 0.69 1.72
N THR A 112 10.72 -0.15 0.76
CA THR A 112 9.45 -0.91 0.82
C THR A 112 9.48 -2.10 1.78
N TYR A 113 10.61 -2.38 2.44
CA TYR A 113 10.72 -3.46 3.42
C TYR A 113 9.52 -3.46 4.40
N PRO A 114 8.95 -4.63 4.75
CA PRO A 114 9.31 -6.00 4.32
C PRO A 114 8.62 -6.46 3.01
N ALA A 115 7.92 -5.59 2.31
CA ALA A 115 7.16 -5.87 1.09
C ALA A 115 8.06 -5.81 -0.16
N LEU A 116 9.06 -6.69 -0.26
CA LEU A 116 10.16 -6.61 -1.23
C LEU A 116 10.07 -7.59 -2.40
N ILE A 117 9.13 -8.55 -2.37
CA ILE A 117 9.15 -9.68 -3.32
C ILE A 117 8.81 -9.26 -4.75
N ASP A 118 7.82 -8.42 -4.92
CA ASP A 118 7.36 -7.87 -6.19
C ASP A 118 6.75 -6.47 -6.00
N TYR A 119 6.47 -5.77 -7.10
CA TYR A 119 5.85 -4.45 -7.01
C TYR A 119 4.40 -4.52 -6.50
N TRP A 120 3.67 -5.61 -6.75
CA TRP A 120 2.32 -5.79 -6.23
C TRP A 120 2.29 -5.76 -4.68
N GLN A 121 3.37 -6.18 -4.02
CA GLN A 121 3.56 -5.98 -2.58
C GLN A 121 4.20 -4.63 -2.25
N ALA A 122 5.21 -4.21 -3.01
CA ALA A 122 5.97 -2.99 -2.78
C ALA A 122 5.14 -1.69 -2.97
N ILE A 123 4.00 -1.77 -3.66
CA ILE A 123 3.03 -0.66 -3.77
C ILE A 123 2.58 -0.14 -2.41
N LYS A 124 2.63 -0.96 -1.35
CA LYS A 124 2.35 -0.52 0.03
C LYS A 124 3.25 0.65 0.43
N GLY A 125 4.57 0.52 0.18
CA GLY A 125 5.52 1.60 0.45
C GLY A 125 5.24 2.85 -0.38
N PHE A 126 4.88 2.68 -1.65
CA PHE A 126 4.51 3.78 -2.53
C PHE A 126 3.25 4.51 -2.03
N VAL A 127 2.20 3.78 -1.60
CA VAL A 127 0.97 4.37 -1.07
C VAL A 127 1.20 4.99 0.32
N HIS A 128 1.92 4.30 1.22
CA HIS A 128 2.20 4.84 2.55
C HIS A 128 3.00 6.14 2.48
N SER A 129 3.94 6.26 1.54
CA SER A 129 4.74 7.47 1.34
C SER A 129 3.92 8.69 0.93
N GLN A 130 2.73 8.47 0.30
CA GLN A 130 1.83 9.56 -0.09
C GLN A 130 1.34 10.40 1.10
N LEU A 131 1.30 9.82 2.30
CA LEU A 131 0.93 10.53 3.53
C LEU A 131 2.04 11.44 4.06
N GLY A 132 3.27 11.27 3.57
CA GLY A 132 4.43 12.06 4.00
C GLY A 132 4.94 13.07 2.96
N VAL A 133 4.46 12.98 1.71
CA VAL A 133 4.92 13.82 0.60
C VAL A 133 3.82 14.81 0.19
N ARG A 134 4.21 16.06 -0.13
CA ARG A 134 3.27 17.03 -0.69
C ARG A 134 2.86 16.70 -2.12
N GLU A 135 1.78 17.27 -2.60
CA GLU A 135 1.40 17.21 -4.01
C GLU A 135 2.48 17.85 -4.89
N GLY A 136 2.78 17.24 -6.04
CA GLY A 136 3.87 17.63 -6.92
C GLY A 136 5.27 17.31 -6.39
N GLY A 137 5.37 16.69 -5.20
CA GLY A 137 6.62 16.21 -4.62
C GLY A 137 7.22 15.03 -5.38
N THR A 138 8.30 14.47 -4.85
CA THR A 138 8.97 13.29 -5.42
C THR A 138 9.07 12.17 -4.39
N VAL A 139 8.68 10.96 -4.79
CA VAL A 139 8.93 9.72 -4.05
C VAL A 139 10.12 9.01 -4.68
N ILE A 140 11.15 8.71 -3.90
CA ILE A 140 12.23 7.82 -4.27
C ILE A 140 11.91 6.45 -3.69
N LEU A 141 11.47 5.53 -4.55
CA LEU A 141 11.12 4.17 -4.18
C LEU A 141 12.35 3.28 -4.26
N TYR A 142 12.80 2.78 -3.12
CA TYR A 142 13.88 1.81 -2.99
C TYR A 142 13.31 0.44 -2.65
N THR A 143 13.51 -0.54 -3.53
CA THR A 143 12.90 -1.86 -3.41
C THR A 143 13.68 -2.91 -4.19
N ASP A 144 13.64 -4.17 -3.76
CA ASP A 144 14.34 -5.26 -4.46
C ASP A 144 13.50 -5.78 -5.63
N CYS A 145 12.27 -6.25 -5.38
CA CYS A 145 11.31 -6.80 -6.35
C CYS A 145 11.92 -7.89 -7.27
N PRO A 146 12.52 -8.98 -6.74
CA PRO A 146 13.10 -10.03 -7.57
C PRO A 146 12.08 -10.69 -8.52
N ASP A 147 10.80 -10.70 -8.14
CA ASP A 147 9.70 -11.22 -8.96
C ASP A 147 9.06 -10.13 -9.85
N ARG A 148 9.81 -9.03 -10.11
CA ARG A 148 9.42 -7.94 -11.00
C ARG A 148 8.13 -7.23 -10.55
N ILE A 149 7.23 -6.88 -11.48
CA ILE A 149 5.95 -6.23 -11.15
C ILE A 149 5.05 -7.20 -10.38
N SER A 150 4.85 -8.38 -10.91
CA SER A 150 4.19 -9.51 -10.27
C SER A 150 4.16 -10.71 -11.22
N PRO A 151 4.42 -11.94 -10.79
CA PRO A 151 4.27 -13.14 -11.62
C PRO A 151 2.82 -13.36 -12.08
N ILE A 152 1.84 -12.93 -11.28
CA ILE A 152 0.41 -13.16 -11.54
C ILE A 152 -0.22 -11.94 -12.22
N HIS A 153 0.00 -10.75 -11.66
CA HIS A 153 -0.71 -9.51 -12.05
C HIS A 153 0.07 -8.61 -13.03
N GLY A 154 1.32 -8.96 -13.36
CA GLY A 154 2.20 -8.11 -14.19
C GLY A 154 1.60 -7.78 -15.55
N LYS A 155 0.93 -8.75 -16.20
CA LYS A 155 0.26 -8.54 -17.50
C LYS A 155 -0.88 -7.52 -17.41
N THR A 156 -1.58 -7.47 -16.29
CA THR A 156 -2.66 -6.50 -16.07
C THR A 156 -2.09 -5.09 -15.93
N PHE A 157 -0.95 -4.92 -15.24
CA PHE A 157 -0.23 -3.64 -15.22
C PHE A 157 0.22 -3.21 -16.62
N GLU A 158 0.80 -4.10 -17.41
CA GLU A 158 1.22 -3.81 -18.77
C GLU A 158 0.04 -3.41 -19.67
N LYS A 159 -1.06 -4.15 -19.61
CA LYS A 159 -2.28 -3.90 -20.39
C LYS A 159 -2.88 -2.52 -20.13
N TYR A 160 -2.89 -2.08 -18.86
CA TYR A 160 -3.52 -0.83 -18.43
C TYR A 160 -2.52 0.28 -18.07
N ARG A 161 -1.24 0.16 -18.46
CA ARG A 161 -0.16 1.11 -18.11
C ARG A 161 -0.46 2.58 -18.44
N HIS A 162 -1.29 2.83 -19.46
CA HIS A 162 -1.66 4.17 -19.92
C HIS A 162 -3.10 4.55 -19.56
N ALA A 163 -3.85 3.64 -18.94
CA ALA A 163 -5.24 3.90 -18.58
C ALA A 163 -5.34 5.00 -17.51
N ASN A 164 -6.36 5.82 -17.65
CA ASN A 164 -6.77 6.77 -16.61
C ASN A 164 -7.89 6.18 -15.74
N ILE A 165 -8.27 6.91 -14.69
CA ILE A 165 -9.29 6.43 -13.74
C ILE A 165 -10.67 6.23 -14.39
N GLU A 166 -11.04 7.04 -15.37
CA GLU A 166 -12.33 6.92 -16.08
C GLU A 166 -12.38 5.65 -16.92
N GLU A 167 -11.29 5.34 -17.63
CA GLU A 167 -11.15 4.11 -18.41
C GLU A 167 -11.17 2.87 -17.50
N LEU A 168 -10.47 2.91 -16.36
CA LEU A 168 -10.49 1.81 -15.40
C LEU A 168 -11.88 1.61 -14.77
N ASN A 169 -12.60 2.68 -14.45
CA ASN A 169 -14.00 2.61 -14.00
C ASN A 169 -14.91 1.93 -15.04
N LYS A 170 -14.70 2.22 -16.33
CA LYS A 170 -15.45 1.58 -17.40
C LYS A 170 -15.14 0.08 -17.47
N VAL A 171 -13.88 -0.31 -17.41
CA VAL A 171 -13.44 -1.72 -17.41
C VAL A 171 -14.07 -2.49 -16.24
N ILE A 172 -14.06 -1.89 -15.04
CA ILE A 172 -14.68 -2.49 -13.84
C ILE A 172 -16.19 -2.67 -14.04
N LYS A 173 -16.88 -1.63 -14.55
CA LYS A 173 -18.33 -1.65 -14.76
C LYS A 173 -18.76 -2.67 -15.83
N GLU A 174 -17.99 -2.82 -16.88
CA GLU A 174 -18.25 -3.76 -17.97
C GLU A 174 -17.89 -5.20 -17.60
N GLY A 175 -17.08 -5.41 -16.55
CA GLY A 175 -16.66 -6.74 -16.09
C GLY A 175 -15.86 -7.53 -17.12
N VAL A 176 -15.11 -6.83 -17.98
CA VAL A 176 -14.38 -7.44 -19.11
C VAL A 176 -12.97 -7.90 -18.75
N GLU A 177 -12.47 -7.57 -17.56
CA GLU A 177 -11.17 -8.00 -17.06
C GLU A 177 -11.33 -9.23 -16.16
N GLU A 178 -10.52 -10.26 -16.41
CA GLU A 178 -10.52 -11.48 -15.62
C GLU A 178 -9.72 -11.30 -14.32
N ASP A 179 -8.57 -10.62 -14.38
CA ASP A 179 -7.72 -10.33 -13.22
C ASP A 179 -8.19 -9.06 -12.49
N LEU A 180 -9.32 -9.15 -11.82
CA LEU A 180 -9.88 -8.02 -11.05
C LEU A 180 -9.04 -7.61 -9.84
N VAL A 181 -8.26 -8.52 -9.26
CA VAL A 181 -7.34 -8.22 -8.15
C VAL A 181 -6.17 -7.36 -8.64
N GLY A 182 -5.58 -7.73 -9.76
CA GLY A 182 -4.55 -6.93 -10.44
C GLY A 182 -5.09 -5.58 -10.90
N LEU A 183 -6.30 -5.56 -11.50
CA LEU A 183 -6.96 -4.33 -11.92
C LEU A 183 -7.18 -3.35 -10.76
N ALA A 184 -7.60 -3.84 -9.58
CA ALA A 184 -7.74 -3.02 -8.39
C ALA A 184 -6.41 -2.37 -7.98
N THR A 185 -5.29 -3.11 -8.10
CA THR A 185 -3.97 -2.57 -7.77
C THR A 185 -3.49 -1.57 -8.82
N VAL A 186 -3.74 -1.82 -10.11
CA VAL A 186 -3.51 -0.84 -11.19
C VAL A 186 -4.31 0.44 -10.93
N TYR A 187 -5.56 0.32 -10.49
CA TYR A 187 -6.41 1.46 -10.16
C TYR A 187 -5.79 2.32 -9.04
N VAL A 188 -5.34 1.69 -7.95
CA VAL A 188 -4.66 2.38 -6.84
C VAL A 188 -3.36 3.02 -7.32
N HIS A 189 -2.56 2.31 -8.10
CA HIS A 189 -1.32 2.83 -8.69
C HIS A 189 -1.61 4.07 -9.54
N THR A 190 -2.58 3.98 -10.46
CA THR A 190 -2.99 5.08 -11.34
C THR A 190 -3.47 6.31 -10.56
N LYS A 191 -4.19 6.11 -9.47
CA LYS A 191 -4.66 7.19 -8.60
C LYS A 191 -3.52 8.03 -8.01
N TYR A 192 -2.40 7.40 -7.64
CA TYR A 192 -1.31 8.08 -6.94
C TYR A 192 -0.12 8.47 -7.81
N ILE A 193 0.11 7.80 -8.95
CA ILE A 193 1.25 8.13 -9.82
C ILE A 193 1.12 9.53 -10.46
N HIS A 194 -0.08 10.07 -10.56
CA HIS A 194 -0.32 11.43 -11.04
C HIS A 194 -0.12 12.50 -9.98
N ARG A 195 -0.10 12.12 -8.71
CA ARG A 195 0.04 13.06 -7.60
C ARG A 195 1.48 13.48 -7.36
N VAL A 196 2.41 12.57 -7.59
CA VAL A 196 3.84 12.74 -7.32
C VAL A 196 4.69 12.19 -8.46
N GLU A 197 5.91 12.68 -8.61
CA GLU A 197 6.92 12.00 -9.41
C GLU A 197 7.49 10.81 -8.62
N CYS A 198 7.63 9.66 -9.25
CA CYS A 198 8.30 8.52 -8.63
C CYS A 198 9.60 8.20 -9.37
N ILE A 199 10.71 8.16 -8.63
CA ILE A 199 12.03 7.70 -9.08
C ILE A 199 12.28 6.35 -8.41
N CYS A 200 12.52 5.30 -9.18
CA CYS A 200 12.66 3.95 -8.66
C CYS A 200 14.11 3.45 -8.77
N VAL A 201 14.64 3.03 -7.64
CA VAL A 201 15.89 2.28 -7.52
C VAL A 201 15.55 0.85 -7.14
N SER A 202 15.81 -0.09 -8.02
CA SER A 202 15.51 -1.51 -7.83
C SER A 202 16.41 -2.34 -8.73
N GLU A 203 16.91 -3.47 -8.21
CA GLU A 203 17.66 -4.45 -8.97
C GLU A 203 16.74 -5.41 -9.72
N GLY A 204 15.57 -5.74 -9.17
CA GLY A 204 14.63 -6.69 -9.77
C GLY A 204 13.70 -6.06 -10.82
N LEU A 205 13.29 -4.79 -10.66
CA LEU A 205 12.49 -4.10 -11.69
C LEU A 205 13.39 -3.64 -12.83
N THR A 206 13.15 -4.16 -14.02
CA THR A 206 13.87 -3.74 -15.23
C THR A 206 13.50 -2.31 -15.64
N PRO A 207 14.28 -1.64 -16.53
CA PRO A 207 13.88 -0.35 -17.08
C PRO A 207 12.49 -0.39 -17.74
N GLU A 208 12.14 -1.47 -18.43
CA GLU A 208 10.84 -1.67 -19.06
C GLU A 208 9.72 -1.79 -18.01
N ASP A 209 9.95 -2.50 -16.88
CA ASP A 209 9.00 -2.55 -15.77
C ASP A 209 8.75 -1.16 -15.19
N LYS A 210 9.81 -0.38 -15.01
CA LYS A 210 9.72 1.00 -14.50
C LYS A 210 8.94 1.90 -15.48
N GLU A 211 9.09 1.68 -16.79
CA GLU A 211 8.29 2.37 -17.81
C GLU A 211 6.81 1.99 -17.72
N VAL A 212 6.48 0.69 -17.58
CA VAL A 212 5.10 0.22 -17.35
C VAL A 212 4.49 0.89 -16.12
N LEU A 213 5.27 1.04 -15.05
CA LEU A 213 4.87 1.70 -13.81
C LEU A 213 4.94 3.24 -13.89
N ARG A 214 5.39 3.81 -14.99
CA ARG A 214 5.61 5.26 -15.16
C ARG A 214 6.57 5.84 -14.11
N PHE A 215 7.54 5.05 -13.70
CA PHE A 215 8.60 5.45 -12.78
C PHE A 215 9.84 5.88 -13.56
N LYS A 216 10.49 6.94 -13.10
CA LYS A 216 11.83 7.27 -13.58
C LYS A 216 12.84 6.25 -13.04
N HIS A 217 13.75 5.81 -13.89
CA HIS A 217 14.83 4.92 -13.50
C HIS A 217 15.99 5.71 -12.88
N ALA A 218 16.56 5.17 -11.80
CA ALA A 218 17.85 5.55 -11.27
C ALA A 218 18.64 4.29 -10.89
N ASN A 219 19.97 4.31 -11.06
CA ASN A 219 20.81 3.18 -10.74
C ASN A 219 21.13 3.11 -9.23
N THR A 220 21.28 4.26 -8.59
CA THR A 220 21.60 4.36 -7.17
C THR A 220 20.67 5.32 -6.44
N LEU A 221 20.63 5.21 -5.12
CA LEU A 221 19.90 6.19 -4.29
C LEU A 221 20.47 7.60 -4.43
N LEU A 222 21.80 7.74 -4.65
CA LEU A 222 22.42 9.04 -4.87
C LEU A 222 21.98 9.66 -6.18
N ASP A 223 21.97 8.89 -7.27
CA ASP A 223 21.46 9.37 -8.57
C ASP A 223 20.00 9.81 -8.44
N ALA A 224 19.16 9.00 -7.76
CA ALA A 224 17.76 9.34 -7.53
C ALA A 224 17.58 10.62 -6.71
N LEU A 225 18.42 10.80 -5.70
CA LEU A 225 18.42 12.00 -4.87
C LEU A 225 18.85 13.23 -5.66
N ASP A 226 19.91 13.12 -6.47
CA ASP A 226 20.38 14.21 -7.32
C ASP A 226 19.30 14.63 -8.35
N MET A 227 18.60 13.65 -8.95
CA MET A 227 17.45 13.93 -9.83
C MET A 227 16.34 14.67 -9.11
N ALA A 228 16.00 14.25 -7.89
CA ALA A 228 14.95 14.89 -7.09
C ALA A 228 15.38 16.31 -6.63
N LEU A 229 16.61 16.49 -6.20
CA LEU A 229 17.16 17.79 -5.80
C LEU A 229 17.28 18.76 -6.98
N ALA A 230 17.55 18.28 -8.18
CA ALA A 230 17.54 19.11 -9.38
C ALA A 230 16.15 19.74 -9.64
N LYS A 231 15.08 19.03 -9.29
CA LYS A 231 13.70 19.52 -9.40
C LYS A 231 13.29 20.43 -8.24
N HIS A 232 13.60 20.04 -7.01
CA HIS A 232 13.07 20.73 -5.80
C HIS A 232 14.05 21.73 -5.20
N GLY A 233 15.29 21.76 -5.66
CA GLY A 233 16.36 22.62 -5.11
C GLY A 233 17.06 22.00 -3.89
N ARG A 234 18.21 22.54 -3.54
CA ARG A 234 19.07 22.01 -2.46
C ARG A 234 18.50 22.18 -1.06
N ASN A 235 17.52 23.05 -0.88
CA ASN A 235 16.84 23.30 0.39
C ASN A 235 15.58 22.47 0.55
N ALA A 236 15.34 21.48 -0.34
CA ALA A 236 14.17 20.61 -0.27
C ALA A 236 14.14 19.83 1.04
N LYS A 237 12.94 19.71 1.63
CA LYS A 237 12.69 18.89 2.81
C LYS A 237 12.62 17.43 2.40
N ILE A 238 13.42 16.59 3.06
CA ILE A 238 13.52 15.16 2.76
C ILE A 238 12.99 14.36 3.95
N GLY A 239 11.96 13.52 3.70
CA GLY A 239 11.49 12.50 4.62
C GLY A 239 12.09 11.14 4.27
N ILE A 240 12.37 10.30 5.27
CA ILE A 240 12.90 8.93 5.06
C ILE A 240 12.01 7.94 5.80
N ILE A 241 11.54 6.90 5.08
CA ILE A 241 10.73 5.81 5.63
C ILE A 241 11.47 4.50 5.41
N HIS A 242 12.03 3.91 6.48
CA HIS A 242 12.81 2.68 6.39
C HIS A 242 11.97 1.40 6.25
N HIS A 243 10.73 1.39 6.76
CA HIS A 243 9.82 0.22 6.76
C HIS A 243 8.51 0.62 6.06
N GLY A 244 8.61 1.02 4.79
CA GLY A 244 7.48 1.55 4.03
C GLY A 244 6.34 0.55 3.80
N GLY A 245 6.62 -0.76 3.85
CA GLY A 245 5.58 -1.79 3.80
C GLY A 245 4.71 -1.85 5.06
N GLU A 246 5.14 -1.25 6.17
CA GLU A 246 4.46 -1.35 7.47
C GLU A 246 4.20 0.02 8.13
N VAL A 247 5.16 0.94 8.08
CA VAL A 247 5.06 2.26 8.72
C VAL A 247 4.31 3.23 7.83
N TYR A 248 3.44 4.04 8.42
CA TYR A 248 2.78 5.13 7.71
C TYR A 248 2.91 6.46 8.48
N PRO A 249 3.22 7.55 7.75
CA PRO A 249 3.27 8.90 8.31
C PRO A 249 1.88 9.41 8.68
N ALA A 250 1.80 10.26 9.70
CA ALA A 250 0.60 11.01 10.03
C ALA A 250 0.99 12.43 10.44
N LEU A 251 0.38 13.43 9.84
CA LEU A 251 0.59 14.81 10.25
C LEU A 251 0.17 15.01 11.69
N ARG A 252 1.03 15.68 12.46
CA ARG A 252 0.71 16.09 13.84
C ARG A 252 -0.49 17.05 13.77
N LYS A 253 -1.55 16.73 14.52
CA LYS A 253 -2.64 17.69 14.74
C LYS A 253 -2.08 18.81 15.63
N LEU A 254 -2.16 20.06 15.15
CA LEU A 254 -1.84 21.26 15.91
C LEU A 254 -2.87 21.48 17.03
#